data_bd01e9fcec97e7d0ee202aea5997d247
#
_entry.id   bd01e9fcec97e7d0ee202aea5997d247
#
_cell.length_a   1.000
_cell.length_b   1.000
_cell.length_c   1.000
_cell.angle_alpha   90.00
_cell.angle_beta   90.00
_cell.angle_gamma   90.00
#
_symmetry.space_group_name_H-M   'P 1'
#
loop_
_entity.id
_entity.type
_entity.pdbx_description
1 polymer ?
#
loop_
_entity_poly.entity_id
_entity_poly.type
_entity_poly.pdbx_seq_one_letter_code
_entity_poly.pdbx_strand_id
1 'polypeptide(L)'
;MNPILKVNRVCKAYQQGNHRVEVLEHLSMSADAGEKIAILGPSGCGKSTLLSLLAGLDKPDVGTVEIDGQDLAKMSEDARTRTRSERLGIVFQQYHLMRNLTAIENVGLPLEILGKPDYADRARMALKAVGLSHRVAHFPSEMSGGECQRVAIARALVARPSVVLADEPSGNLDQKTGEEVMELLFSLCDEHNTTLILVTHNEELTKRCDRALILKNGALQKVKG
;
A
#
# COMPACT_ATOMS: atom_id res chain seq x y z
N MET A 1 -22.35 -2.97 -7.80
CA MET A 1 -21.43 -1.82 -7.71
C MET A 1 -20.16 -2.20 -8.45
N ASN A 2 -19.46 -1.26 -9.07
CA ASN A 2 -18.16 -1.56 -9.69
C ASN A 2 -17.11 -1.63 -8.58
N PRO A 3 -16.23 -2.65 -8.59
CA PRO A 3 -15.14 -2.72 -7.60
C PRO A 3 -14.18 -1.53 -7.75
N ILE A 4 -13.64 -1.04 -6.62
CA ILE A 4 -12.67 0.06 -6.61
C ILE A 4 -11.31 -0.36 -7.18
N LEU A 5 -10.95 -1.63 -6.98
CA LEU A 5 -9.76 -2.28 -7.52
C LEU A 5 -10.18 -3.54 -8.26
N LYS A 6 -9.69 -3.71 -9.49
CA LYS A 6 -9.93 -4.91 -10.29
C LYS A 6 -8.66 -5.35 -11.01
N VAL A 7 -8.34 -6.61 -10.83
CA VAL A 7 -7.22 -7.31 -11.51
C VAL A 7 -7.85 -8.42 -12.36
N ASN A 8 -7.56 -8.44 -13.63
CA ASN A 8 -8.15 -9.39 -14.55
C ASN A 8 -7.07 -10.14 -15.35
N ARG A 9 -6.94 -11.44 -15.06
CA ARG A 9 -6.05 -12.39 -15.74
C ARG A 9 -4.61 -11.88 -15.93
N VAL A 10 -4.07 -11.27 -14.89
CA VAL A 10 -2.72 -10.71 -14.91
C VAL A 10 -1.68 -11.82 -14.93
N CYS A 11 -0.74 -11.72 -15.90
CA CYS A 11 0.48 -12.50 -15.92
C CYS A 11 1.68 -11.56 -15.83
N LYS A 12 2.73 -12.02 -15.12
CA LYS A 12 4.01 -11.30 -15.02
C LYS A 12 5.16 -12.28 -14.95
N ALA A 13 6.16 -12.07 -15.81
CA ALA A 13 7.42 -12.81 -15.81
C ALA A 13 8.61 -11.85 -15.85
N TYR A 14 9.74 -12.30 -15.34
CA TYR A 14 11.00 -11.58 -15.40
C TYR A 14 12.08 -12.43 -16.06
N GLN A 15 12.99 -11.77 -16.77
CA GLN A 15 14.16 -12.42 -17.35
C GLN A 15 15.27 -12.48 -16.27
N GLN A 16 15.68 -13.68 -15.91
CA GLN A 16 16.80 -13.92 -15.00
C GLN A 16 17.92 -14.66 -15.75
N GLY A 17 18.87 -13.93 -16.27
CA GLY A 17 19.87 -14.47 -17.19
C GLY A 17 19.20 -15.06 -18.45
N ASN A 18 19.42 -16.34 -18.72
CA ASN A 18 18.82 -17.04 -19.87
C ASN A 18 17.46 -17.70 -19.55
N HIS A 19 16.96 -17.57 -18.33
CA HIS A 19 15.70 -18.19 -17.91
C HIS A 19 14.61 -17.13 -17.75
N ARG A 20 13.40 -17.45 -18.24
CA ARG A 20 12.19 -16.70 -17.96
C ARG A 20 11.54 -17.29 -16.72
N VAL A 21 11.35 -16.47 -15.69
CA VAL A 21 10.70 -16.86 -14.44
C VAL A 21 9.30 -16.26 -14.43
N GLU A 22 8.28 -17.09 -14.51
CA GLU A 22 6.88 -16.69 -14.37
C GLU A 22 6.58 -16.52 -12.88
N VAL A 23 6.14 -15.30 -12.50
CA VAL A 23 5.90 -14.91 -11.11
C VAL A 23 4.42 -14.87 -10.81
N LEU A 24 3.60 -14.38 -11.75
CA LEU A 24 2.15 -14.34 -11.65
C LEU A 24 1.53 -14.97 -12.90
N GLU A 25 0.53 -15.83 -12.70
CA GLU A 25 -0.13 -16.59 -13.75
C GLU A 25 -1.65 -16.41 -13.67
N HIS A 26 -2.22 -15.72 -14.69
CA HIS A 26 -3.65 -15.50 -14.85
C HIS A 26 -4.37 -15.02 -13.57
N LEU A 27 -3.66 -14.26 -12.73
CA LEU A 27 -4.15 -13.80 -11.44
C LEU A 27 -5.34 -12.84 -11.63
N SER A 28 -6.41 -13.11 -10.90
CA SER A 28 -7.59 -12.26 -10.89
C SER A 28 -8.07 -12.01 -9.47
N MET A 29 -8.43 -10.76 -9.16
CA MET A 29 -9.07 -10.36 -7.92
C MET A 29 -9.85 -9.06 -8.11
N SER A 30 -10.75 -8.80 -7.19
CA SER A 30 -11.41 -7.49 -7.06
C SER A 30 -11.51 -7.09 -5.60
N ALA A 31 -11.58 -5.81 -5.33
CA ALA A 31 -11.89 -5.27 -4.02
C ALA A 31 -12.97 -4.20 -4.14
N ASP A 32 -13.94 -4.22 -3.24
CA ASP A 32 -14.96 -3.20 -3.13
C ASP A 32 -14.46 -2.01 -2.30
N ALA A 33 -15.15 -0.88 -2.39
CA ALA A 33 -14.78 0.31 -1.62
C ALA A 33 -14.89 0.03 -0.11
N GLY A 34 -13.83 0.36 0.64
CA GLY A 34 -13.73 0.14 2.08
C GLY A 34 -13.39 -1.30 2.48
N GLU A 35 -13.28 -2.24 1.53
CA GLU A 35 -12.95 -3.64 1.82
C GLU A 35 -11.49 -3.79 2.23
N LYS A 36 -11.23 -4.63 3.23
CA LYS A 36 -9.89 -5.01 3.69
C LYS A 36 -9.58 -6.44 3.25
N ILE A 37 -8.54 -6.61 2.44
CA ILE A 37 -8.12 -7.91 1.91
C ILE A 37 -6.70 -8.21 2.37
N ALA A 38 -6.51 -9.32 3.07
CA ALA A 38 -5.19 -9.84 3.38
C ALA A 38 -4.69 -10.76 2.26
N ILE A 39 -3.43 -10.62 1.87
CA ILE A 39 -2.74 -11.50 0.94
C ILE A 39 -1.58 -12.19 1.66
N LEU A 40 -1.74 -13.47 1.89
CA LEU A 40 -0.75 -14.34 2.50
C LEU A 40 0.08 -15.05 1.42
N GLY A 41 1.23 -15.56 1.81
CA GLY A 41 2.04 -16.42 0.97
C GLY A 41 3.50 -16.48 1.43
N PRO A 42 4.24 -17.53 1.06
CA PRO A 42 5.64 -17.69 1.42
C PRO A 42 6.51 -16.57 0.83
N SER A 43 7.74 -16.42 1.35
CA SER A 43 8.71 -15.50 0.76
C SER A 43 9.00 -15.89 -0.70
N GLY A 44 9.13 -14.90 -1.58
CA GLY A 44 9.42 -15.11 -3.00
C GLY A 44 8.24 -15.56 -3.88
N CYS A 45 7.01 -15.72 -3.34
CA CYS A 45 5.87 -16.18 -4.14
C CYS A 45 5.25 -15.12 -5.08
N GLY A 46 5.81 -13.89 -5.11
CA GLY A 46 5.33 -12.82 -6.00
C GLY A 46 4.48 -11.73 -5.35
N LYS A 47 4.39 -11.66 -4.00
CA LYS A 47 3.61 -10.64 -3.28
C LYS A 47 4.03 -9.21 -3.62
N SER A 48 5.32 -8.92 -3.57
CA SER A 48 5.86 -7.59 -3.91
C SER A 48 5.69 -7.26 -5.40
N THR A 49 5.77 -8.28 -6.29
CA THR A 49 5.42 -8.12 -7.71
C THR A 49 3.96 -7.74 -7.88
N LEU A 50 3.05 -8.43 -7.20
CA LEU A 50 1.62 -8.10 -7.22
C LEU A 50 1.40 -6.66 -6.73
N LEU A 51 1.97 -6.28 -5.59
CA LEU A 51 1.87 -4.90 -5.08
C LEU A 51 2.42 -3.86 -6.07
N SER A 52 3.54 -4.15 -6.74
CA SER A 52 4.10 -3.25 -7.75
C SER A 52 3.18 -3.05 -8.94
N LEU A 53 2.48 -4.10 -9.37
CA LEU A 53 1.47 -4.01 -10.43
C LEU A 53 0.23 -3.24 -9.96
N LEU A 54 -0.27 -3.51 -8.74
CA LEU A 54 -1.39 -2.78 -8.14
C LEU A 54 -1.07 -1.30 -7.95
N ALA A 55 0.18 -0.99 -7.60
CA ALA A 55 0.67 0.37 -7.47
C ALA A 55 0.91 1.07 -8.83
N GLY A 56 0.83 0.36 -9.96
CA GLY A 56 1.20 0.90 -11.26
C GLY A 56 2.68 1.29 -11.37
N LEU A 57 3.55 0.71 -10.53
CA LEU A 57 5.01 0.87 -10.59
C LEU A 57 5.62 -0.03 -11.66
N ASP A 58 4.94 -1.13 -11.98
CA ASP A 58 5.28 -2.03 -13.07
C ASP A 58 4.02 -2.30 -13.91
N LYS A 59 4.18 -2.88 -15.10
CA LYS A 59 3.10 -3.23 -16.00
C LYS A 59 2.96 -4.75 -16.09
N PRO A 60 1.74 -5.28 -16.12
CA PRO A 60 1.53 -6.70 -16.42
C PRO A 60 1.96 -7.00 -17.86
N ASP A 61 2.45 -8.22 -18.11
CA ASP A 61 2.72 -8.71 -19.47
C ASP A 61 1.41 -9.03 -20.19
N VAL A 62 0.41 -9.51 -19.44
CA VAL A 62 -0.94 -9.83 -19.94
C VAL A 62 -1.95 -9.44 -18.87
N GLY A 63 -3.17 -9.08 -19.27
CA GLY A 63 -4.24 -8.72 -18.35
C GLY A 63 -4.29 -7.23 -18.03
N THR A 64 -5.15 -6.86 -17.07
CA THR A 64 -5.39 -5.46 -16.68
C THR A 64 -5.41 -5.28 -15.18
N VAL A 65 -4.96 -4.10 -14.73
CA VAL A 65 -5.13 -3.60 -13.36
C VAL A 65 -5.90 -2.30 -13.45
N GLU A 66 -7.08 -2.27 -12.87
CA GLU A 66 -7.97 -1.12 -12.89
C GLU A 66 -8.16 -0.59 -11.47
N ILE A 67 -8.06 0.73 -11.32
CA ILE A 67 -8.40 1.46 -10.08
C ILE A 67 -9.48 2.46 -10.46
N ASP A 68 -10.60 2.42 -9.72
CA ASP A 68 -11.76 3.29 -9.97
C ASP A 68 -12.22 3.23 -11.44
N GLY A 69 -12.21 2.00 -12.04
CA GLY A 69 -12.58 1.74 -13.43
C GLY A 69 -11.55 2.17 -14.48
N GLN A 70 -10.37 2.64 -14.06
CA GLN A 70 -9.31 3.11 -14.96
C GLN A 70 -8.17 2.10 -15.05
N ASP A 71 -7.88 1.62 -16.27
CA ASP A 71 -6.80 0.67 -16.54
C ASP A 71 -5.43 1.37 -16.51
N LEU A 72 -4.63 1.07 -15.49
CA LEU A 72 -3.31 1.66 -15.28
C LEU A 72 -2.32 1.39 -16.43
N ALA A 73 -2.45 0.25 -17.12
CA ALA A 73 -1.54 -0.13 -18.19
C ALA A 73 -1.75 0.72 -19.46
N LYS A 74 -2.97 1.24 -19.67
CA LYS A 74 -3.33 2.08 -20.83
C LYS A 74 -3.05 3.56 -20.63
N MET A 75 -2.68 3.97 -19.41
CA MET A 75 -2.37 5.37 -19.11
C MET A 75 -0.99 5.75 -19.62
N SER A 76 -0.85 7.05 -19.98
CA SER A 76 0.48 7.67 -20.11
C SER A 76 1.20 7.66 -18.74
N GLU A 77 2.52 7.82 -18.75
CA GLU A 77 3.29 7.84 -17.48
C GLU A 77 2.82 8.97 -16.55
N ASP A 78 2.56 10.16 -17.09
CA ASP A 78 2.07 11.31 -16.32
C ASP A 78 0.69 11.04 -15.71
N ALA A 79 -0.25 10.50 -16.50
CA ALA A 79 -1.59 10.16 -16.02
C ALA A 79 -1.52 9.07 -14.93
N ARG A 80 -0.67 8.05 -15.11
CA ARG A 80 -0.46 6.98 -14.12
C ARG A 80 0.17 7.53 -12.83
N THR A 81 1.17 8.41 -12.94
CA THR A 81 1.79 9.07 -11.79
C THR A 81 0.76 9.90 -11.01
N ARG A 82 -0.07 10.65 -11.71
CA ARG A 82 -1.16 11.42 -11.09
C ARG A 82 -2.17 10.51 -10.39
N THR A 83 -2.62 9.44 -11.05
CA THR A 83 -3.54 8.45 -10.46
C THR A 83 -2.95 7.81 -9.21
N ARG A 84 -1.65 7.44 -9.22
CA ARG A 84 -0.95 6.95 -8.02
C ARG A 84 -1.03 7.96 -6.87
N SER A 85 -0.68 9.20 -7.14
CA SER A 85 -0.63 10.25 -6.10
C SER A 85 -2.01 10.60 -5.55
N GLU A 86 -3.07 10.49 -6.35
CA GLU A 86 -4.44 10.84 -5.96
C GLU A 86 -5.22 9.67 -5.34
N ARG A 87 -4.99 8.43 -5.84
CA ARG A 87 -5.85 7.27 -5.55
C ARG A 87 -5.19 6.19 -4.72
N LEU A 88 -3.87 6.19 -4.64
CA LEU A 88 -3.12 5.16 -3.95
C LEU A 88 -2.30 5.72 -2.78
N GLY A 89 -2.35 5.03 -1.66
CA GLY A 89 -1.39 5.14 -0.58
C GLY A 89 -0.54 3.88 -0.52
N ILE A 90 0.74 3.98 -0.22
CA ILE A 90 1.60 2.82 -0.09
C ILE A 90 2.35 2.89 1.25
N VAL A 91 2.25 1.80 2.02
CA VAL A 91 2.96 1.59 3.28
C VAL A 91 3.90 0.42 3.11
N PHE A 92 5.20 0.64 3.26
CA PHE A 92 6.23 -0.38 3.13
C PHE A 92 6.79 -0.83 4.47
N GLN A 93 7.34 -2.03 4.53
CA GLN A 93 8.04 -2.58 5.68
C GLN A 93 9.25 -1.71 6.10
N GLN A 94 9.98 -1.13 5.14
CA GLN A 94 11.16 -0.27 5.39
C GLN A 94 10.82 1.23 5.42
N TYR A 95 9.56 1.61 5.67
CA TYR A 95 9.05 2.98 5.77
C TYR A 95 9.22 3.82 4.50
N HIS A 96 10.34 3.72 3.79
CA HIS A 96 10.74 4.49 2.61
C HIS A 96 10.54 6.01 2.80
N LEU A 97 10.90 6.53 3.98
CA LEU A 97 10.94 7.96 4.24
C LEU A 97 12.17 8.60 3.60
N MET A 98 11.99 9.81 3.09
CA MET A 98 13.09 10.63 2.60
C MET A 98 13.90 11.11 3.79
N ARG A 99 15.16 10.67 3.89
CA ARG A 99 16.04 10.89 5.07
C ARG A 99 16.39 12.35 5.30
N ASN A 100 16.38 13.15 4.25
CA ASN A 100 16.68 14.58 4.24
C ASN A 100 15.45 15.48 4.41
N LEU A 101 14.29 14.88 4.62
CA LEU A 101 13.04 15.59 4.90
C LEU A 101 12.57 15.28 6.33
N THR A 102 12.02 16.27 6.99
CA THR A 102 11.35 16.15 8.29
C THR A 102 10.07 15.31 8.19
N ALA A 103 9.48 14.96 9.33
CA ALA A 103 8.22 14.20 9.36
C ALA A 103 7.10 14.92 8.60
N ILE A 104 6.94 16.24 8.80
CA ILE A 104 5.89 17.01 8.12
C ILE A 104 6.13 17.10 6.61
N GLU A 105 7.37 17.26 6.17
CA GLU A 105 7.72 17.30 4.75
C GLU A 105 7.51 15.94 4.08
N ASN A 106 7.90 14.83 4.76
CA ASN A 106 7.61 13.49 4.27
C ASN A 106 6.11 13.25 4.09
N VAL A 107 5.28 13.66 5.05
CA VAL A 107 3.83 13.50 4.99
C VAL A 107 3.21 14.42 3.95
N GLY A 108 3.72 15.66 3.82
CA GLY A 108 3.21 16.65 2.87
C GLY A 108 3.57 16.36 1.41
N LEU A 109 4.63 15.60 1.16
CA LEU A 109 5.19 15.38 -0.18
C LEU A 109 4.16 14.93 -1.24
N PRO A 110 3.25 13.98 -1.00
CA PRO A 110 2.23 13.61 -1.99
C PRO A 110 1.31 14.76 -2.37
N LEU A 111 0.95 15.61 -1.42
CA LEU A 111 0.09 16.76 -1.65
C LEU A 111 0.81 17.90 -2.38
N GLU A 112 2.09 18.09 -2.08
CA GLU A 112 2.94 19.06 -2.76
C GLU A 112 3.11 18.68 -4.24
N ILE A 113 3.38 17.41 -4.55
CA ILE A 113 3.43 16.87 -5.92
C ILE A 113 2.10 17.10 -6.65
N LEU A 114 0.96 17.01 -5.95
CA LEU A 114 -0.38 17.29 -6.50
C LEU A 114 -0.69 18.80 -6.59
N GLY A 115 0.22 19.67 -6.18
CA GLY A 115 0.04 21.11 -6.19
C GLY A 115 -1.06 21.61 -5.24
N LYS A 116 -1.31 20.90 -4.12
CA LYS A 116 -2.32 21.28 -3.13
C LYS A 116 -1.79 22.41 -2.25
N PRO A 117 -2.39 23.61 -2.23
CA PRO A 117 -1.87 24.76 -1.48
C PRO A 117 -1.93 24.56 0.05
N ASP A 118 -2.82 23.72 0.52
CA ASP A 118 -3.05 23.39 1.94
C ASP A 118 -2.23 22.19 2.45
N TYR A 119 -1.19 21.78 1.70
CA TYR A 119 -0.43 20.55 1.97
C TYR A 119 0.20 20.53 3.38
N ALA A 120 0.71 21.67 3.86
CA ALA A 120 1.38 21.75 5.15
C ALA A 120 0.40 21.57 6.33
N ASP A 121 -0.80 22.17 6.24
CA ASP A 121 -1.82 22.04 7.28
C ASP A 121 -2.38 20.61 7.31
N ARG A 122 -2.64 20.03 6.12
CA ARG A 122 -3.07 18.62 6.02
C ARG A 122 -2.03 17.65 6.54
N ALA A 123 -0.75 17.88 6.24
CA ALA A 123 0.35 17.07 6.78
C ALA A 123 0.42 17.16 8.32
N ARG A 124 0.22 18.35 8.88
CA ARG A 124 0.17 18.55 10.34
C ARG A 124 -1.01 17.82 10.98
N MET A 125 -2.17 17.86 10.35
CA MET A 125 -3.36 17.12 10.80
C MET A 125 -3.14 15.61 10.73
N ALA A 126 -2.54 15.11 9.65
CA ALA A 126 -2.21 13.69 9.49
C ALA A 126 -1.21 13.21 10.54
N LEU A 127 -0.17 14.00 10.86
CA LEU A 127 0.76 13.69 11.96
C LEU A 127 0.07 13.68 13.32
N LYS A 128 -0.89 14.58 13.56
CA LYS A 128 -1.71 14.58 14.77
C LYS A 128 -2.55 13.30 14.87
N ALA A 129 -3.17 12.86 13.78
CA ALA A 129 -3.99 11.64 13.74
C ALA A 129 -3.18 10.37 14.09
N VAL A 130 -1.88 10.34 13.75
CA VAL A 130 -0.98 9.23 14.13
C VAL A 130 -0.23 9.45 15.46
N GLY A 131 -0.60 10.47 16.26
CA GLY A 131 -0.02 10.74 17.58
C GLY A 131 1.36 11.39 17.57
N LEU A 132 1.77 12.01 16.44
CA LEU A 132 3.11 12.55 16.25
C LEU A 132 3.17 14.09 16.19
N SER A 133 2.23 14.80 16.85
CA SER A 133 2.22 16.26 16.90
C SER A 133 3.53 16.86 17.46
N HIS A 134 4.22 16.13 18.32
CA HIS A 134 5.49 16.54 18.95
C HIS A 134 6.73 16.22 18.11
N ARG A 135 6.57 15.51 16.96
CA ARG A 135 7.66 15.07 16.07
C ARG A 135 7.69 15.76 14.70
N VAL A 136 6.87 16.79 14.51
CA VAL A 136 6.64 17.45 13.21
C VAL A 136 7.92 17.85 12.48
N ALA A 137 8.90 18.39 13.22
CA ALA A 137 10.18 18.90 12.69
C ALA A 137 11.35 17.89 12.78
N HIS A 138 11.09 16.65 13.24
CA HIS A 138 12.16 15.65 13.37
C HIS A 138 12.43 14.96 12.05
N PHE A 139 13.70 14.63 11.82
CA PHE A 139 14.14 13.79 10.71
C PHE A 139 13.95 12.30 11.03
N PRO A 140 13.84 11.42 10.03
CA PRO A 140 13.71 9.98 10.26
C PRO A 140 14.83 9.36 11.13
N SER A 141 16.03 9.92 11.08
CA SER A 141 17.18 9.49 11.92
C SER A 141 17.03 9.78 13.41
N GLU A 142 16.08 10.66 13.78
CA GLU A 142 15.80 11.08 15.15
C GLU A 142 14.56 10.39 15.73
N MET A 143 13.98 9.45 14.99
CA MET A 143 12.72 8.79 15.29
C MET A 143 12.90 7.28 15.47
N SER A 144 12.09 6.69 16.34
CA SER A 144 12.02 5.23 16.47
C SER A 144 11.40 4.58 15.22
N GLY A 145 11.58 3.26 15.06
CA GLY A 145 10.98 2.52 13.95
C GLY A 145 9.45 2.64 13.92
N GLY A 146 8.81 2.55 15.08
CA GLY A 146 7.35 2.74 15.20
C GLY A 146 6.89 4.16 14.84
N GLU A 147 7.66 5.20 15.23
CA GLU A 147 7.38 6.58 14.82
C GLU A 147 7.56 6.76 13.30
N CYS A 148 8.63 6.21 12.71
CA CYS A 148 8.84 6.23 11.27
C CYS A 148 7.69 5.54 10.52
N GLN A 149 7.20 4.41 11.02
CA GLN A 149 6.07 3.71 10.41
C GLN A 149 4.77 4.52 10.51
N ARG A 150 4.52 5.18 11.64
CA ARG A 150 3.37 6.10 11.77
C ARG A 150 3.46 7.28 10.80
N VAL A 151 4.66 7.83 10.57
CA VAL A 151 4.87 8.85 9.51
C VAL A 151 4.57 8.28 8.13
N ALA A 152 5.01 7.06 7.83
CA ALA A 152 4.73 6.40 6.55
C ALA A 152 3.23 6.16 6.33
N ILE A 153 2.49 5.77 7.38
CA ILE A 153 1.02 5.64 7.36
C ILE A 153 0.36 7.01 7.12
N ALA A 154 0.77 8.05 7.85
CA ALA A 154 0.25 9.41 7.67
C ALA A 154 0.49 9.90 6.23
N ARG A 155 1.69 9.67 5.67
CA ARG A 155 2.01 10.00 4.28
C ARG A 155 1.12 9.25 3.29
N ALA A 156 0.89 7.96 3.51
CA ALA A 156 0.06 7.15 2.63
C ALA A 156 -1.41 7.62 2.61
N LEU A 157 -1.92 8.13 3.74
CA LEU A 157 -3.33 8.51 3.88
C LEU A 157 -3.61 10.01 3.69
N VAL A 158 -2.57 10.88 3.68
CA VAL A 158 -2.74 12.34 3.64
C VAL A 158 -3.51 12.86 2.42
N ALA A 159 -3.37 12.17 1.27
CA ALA A 159 -4.10 12.47 0.05
C ALA A 159 -5.56 11.97 0.06
N ARG A 160 -5.97 11.21 1.08
CA ARG A 160 -7.24 10.47 1.16
C ARG A 160 -7.42 9.52 -0.03
N PRO A 161 -6.51 8.55 -0.19
CA PRO A 161 -6.56 7.63 -1.32
C PRO A 161 -7.77 6.70 -1.24
N SER A 162 -8.22 6.20 -2.39
CA SER A 162 -9.27 5.18 -2.45
C SER A 162 -8.76 3.80 -2.01
N VAL A 163 -7.47 3.53 -2.24
CA VAL A 163 -6.83 2.24 -1.93
C VAL A 163 -5.50 2.48 -1.22
N VAL A 164 -5.27 1.74 -0.14
CA VAL A 164 -3.95 1.61 0.52
C VAL A 164 -3.40 0.22 0.24
N LEU A 165 -2.17 0.17 -0.23
CA LEU A 165 -1.37 -1.03 -0.39
C LEU A 165 -0.35 -1.09 0.75
N ALA A 166 -0.34 -2.14 1.56
CA ALA A 166 0.56 -2.28 2.69
C ALA A 166 1.39 -3.57 2.55
N ASP A 167 2.71 -3.42 2.47
CA ASP A 167 3.67 -4.52 2.37
C ASP A 167 4.33 -4.75 3.73
N GLU A 168 3.89 -5.76 4.46
CA GLU A 168 4.40 -6.16 5.78
C GLU A 168 4.63 -4.97 6.74
N PRO A 169 3.63 -4.10 6.97
CA PRO A 169 3.81 -2.79 7.62
C PRO A 169 4.30 -2.86 9.08
N SER A 170 4.23 -4.01 9.73
CA SER A 170 4.76 -4.23 11.09
C SER A 170 6.00 -5.13 11.13
N GLY A 171 6.52 -5.59 9.97
CA GLY A 171 7.54 -6.63 9.90
C GLY A 171 8.92 -6.26 10.49
N ASN A 172 9.23 -4.97 10.63
CA ASN A 172 10.48 -4.47 11.21
C ASN A 172 10.32 -3.94 12.65
N LEU A 173 9.17 -4.16 13.28
CA LEU A 173 8.84 -3.66 14.60
C LEU A 173 8.80 -4.80 15.62
N ASP A 174 9.04 -4.48 16.88
CA ASP A 174 8.72 -5.41 17.97
C ASP A 174 7.20 -5.68 18.01
N GLN A 175 6.80 -6.79 18.61
CA GLN A 175 5.43 -7.25 18.59
C GLN A 175 4.43 -6.19 19.07
N LYS A 176 4.69 -5.55 20.22
CA LYS A 176 3.77 -4.57 20.81
C LYS A 176 3.62 -3.33 19.92
N THR A 177 4.74 -2.77 19.49
CA THR A 177 4.75 -1.61 18.57
C THR A 177 4.08 -1.96 17.24
N GLY A 178 4.32 -3.17 16.74
CA GLY A 178 3.68 -3.68 15.52
C GLY A 178 2.16 -3.76 15.63
N GLU A 179 1.65 -4.29 16.75
CA GLU A 179 0.21 -4.35 17.03
C GLU A 179 -0.43 -2.95 17.09
N GLU A 180 0.21 -2.00 17.81
CA GLU A 180 -0.24 -0.61 17.90
C GLU A 180 -0.30 0.09 16.52
N VAL A 181 0.72 -0.13 15.69
CA VAL A 181 0.81 0.45 14.35
C VAL A 181 -0.25 -0.16 13.43
N MET A 182 -0.50 -1.47 13.52
CA MET A 182 -1.54 -2.12 12.74
C MET A 182 -2.94 -1.67 13.16
N GLU A 183 -3.20 -1.52 14.49
CA GLU A 183 -4.45 -0.97 15.00
C GLU A 183 -4.73 0.41 14.42
N LEU A 184 -3.72 1.28 14.43
CA LEU A 184 -3.80 2.62 13.88
C LEU A 184 -4.12 2.60 12.37
N LEU A 185 -3.43 1.75 11.60
CA LEU A 185 -3.67 1.63 10.15
C LEU A 185 -5.12 1.19 9.85
N PHE A 186 -5.61 0.15 10.52
CA PHE A 186 -6.99 -0.32 10.35
C PHE A 186 -8.00 0.76 10.72
N SER A 187 -7.83 1.42 11.88
CA SER A 187 -8.72 2.49 12.34
C SER A 187 -8.81 3.65 11.35
N LEU A 188 -7.66 4.11 10.81
CA LEU A 188 -7.63 5.19 9.83
C LEU A 188 -8.24 4.78 8.48
N CYS A 189 -8.06 3.53 8.06
CA CYS A 189 -8.73 3.02 6.86
C CYS A 189 -10.26 2.98 7.05
N ASP A 190 -10.74 2.58 8.23
CA ASP A 190 -12.17 2.59 8.55
C ASP A 190 -12.74 4.00 8.57
N GLU A 191 -12.06 4.93 9.25
CA GLU A 191 -12.50 6.34 9.34
C GLU A 191 -12.65 6.99 7.96
N HIS A 192 -11.78 6.64 7.03
CA HIS A 192 -11.77 7.23 5.68
C HIS A 192 -12.48 6.38 4.63
N ASN A 193 -13.06 5.24 5.00
CA ASN A 193 -13.65 4.25 4.08
C ASN A 193 -12.66 3.86 2.96
N THR A 194 -11.37 3.70 3.32
CA THR A 194 -10.29 3.37 2.40
C THR A 194 -10.16 1.85 2.26
N THR A 195 -10.11 1.36 1.05
CA THR A 195 -9.83 -0.05 0.75
C THR A 195 -8.39 -0.40 1.10
N LEU A 196 -8.17 -1.50 1.84
CA LEU A 196 -6.84 -1.93 2.25
C LEU A 196 -6.48 -3.27 1.60
N ILE A 197 -5.36 -3.31 0.89
CA ILE A 197 -4.71 -4.54 0.46
C ILE A 197 -3.48 -4.75 1.33
N LEU A 198 -3.55 -5.68 2.25
CA LEU A 198 -2.50 -5.98 3.23
C LEU A 198 -1.75 -7.25 2.83
N VAL A 199 -0.50 -7.11 2.45
CA VAL A 199 0.42 -8.24 2.31
C VAL A 199 1.07 -8.52 3.66
N THR A 200 0.95 -9.74 4.16
CA THR A 200 1.50 -10.13 5.46
C THR A 200 1.75 -11.63 5.51
N HIS A 201 2.65 -12.04 6.40
CA HIS A 201 2.79 -13.46 6.81
C HIS A 201 2.14 -13.74 8.19
N ASN A 202 1.60 -12.69 8.84
CA ASN A 202 0.93 -12.83 10.13
C ASN A 202 -0.55 -13.20 9.95
N GLU A 203 -0.90 -14.43 10.29
CA GLU A 203 -2.27 -14.95 10.18
C GLU A 203 -3.26 -14.24 11.12
N GLU A 204 -2.81 -13.71 12.27
CA GLU A 204 -3.71 -13.00 13.18
C GLU A 204 -4.28 -11.73 12.54
N LEU A 205 -3.50 -11.05 11.71
CA LEU A 205 -3.97 -9.86 10.98
C LEU A 205 -5.05 -10.18 9.95
N THR A 206 -5.10 -11.44 9.46
CA THR A 206 -6.15 -11.84 8.49
C THR A 206 -7.54 -11.86 9.11
N LYS A 207 -7.63 -12.10 10.42
CA LYS A 207 -8.90 -12.11 11.16
C LYS A 207 -9.55 -10.72 11.22
N ARG A 208 -8.78 -9.68 10.96
CA ARG A 208 -9.23 -8.28 10.93
C ARG A 208 -9.59 -7.80 9.53
N CYS A 209 -9.37 -8.63 8.53
CA CYS A 209 -9.71 -8.36 7.15
C CYS A 209 -11.03 -9.04 6.77
N ASP A 210 -11.76 -8.44 5.83
CA ASP A 210 -13.02 -9.00 5.35
C ASP A 210 -12.80 -10.28 4.53
N ARG A 211 -11.63 -10.37 3.87
CA ARG A 211 -11.19 -11.56 3.13
C ARG A 211 -9.71 -11.82 3.30
N ALA A 212 -9.34 -13.11 3.24
CA ALA A 212 -7.95 -13.54 3.15
C ALA A 212 -7.75 -14.38 1.87
N LEU A 213 -6.67 -14.09 1.17
CA LEU A 213 -6.24 -14.80 -0.04
C LEU A 213 -4.82 -15.33 0.18
N ILE A 214 -4.50 -16.46 -0.42
CA ILE A 214 -3.13 -17.01 -0.42
C ILE A 214 -2.59 -16.91 -1.83
N LEU A 215 -1.44 -16.24 -1.99
CA LEU A 215 -0.68 -16.26 -3.24
C LEU A 215 0.26 -17.49 -3.23
N LYS A 216 0.00 -18.40 -4.15
CA LYS A 216 0.79 -19.63 -4.30
C LYS A 216 0.91 -19.99 -5.78
N ASN A 217 2.13 -20.30 -6.23
CA ASN A 217 2.41 -20.68 -7.62
C ASN A 217 1.81 -19.66 -8.62
N GLY A 218 2.04 -18.36 -8.38
CA GLY A 218 1.58 -17.28 -9.27
C GLY A 218 0.07 -16.97 -9.25
N ALA A 219 -0.75 -17.72 -8.50
CA ALA A 219 -2.21 -17.56 -8.46
C ALA A 219 -2.73 -17.28 -7.04
N LEU A 220 -3.84 -16.54 -6.95
CA LEU A 220 -4.56 -16.29 -5.70
C LEU A 220 -5.59 -17.39 -5.44
N GLN A 221 -5.62 -17.88 -4.20
CA GLN A 221 -6.58 -18.86 -3.72
C GLN A 221 -7.29 -18.31 -2.47
N LYS A 222 -8.57 -18.59 -2.30
CA LYS A 222 -9.27 -18.25 -1.05
C LYS A 222 -8.70 -19.10 0.10
N VAL A 223 -8.49 -18.46 1.25
CA VAL A 223 -8.23 -19.22 2.48
C VAL A 223 -9.47 -20.04 2.78
N LYS A 224 -9.33 -21.36 2.89
CA LYS A 224 -10.42 -22.19 3.39
C LYS A 224 -10.55 -21.90 4.89
N GLY A 225 -11.67 -21.30 5.27
CA GLY A 225 -12.07 -21.18 6.68
C GLY A 225 -12.31 -22.53 7.32
#